data_dce8433327c31e2f8d53ef825482439a
#
_entry.id   dce8433327c31e2f8d53ef825482439a
#
_cell.length_a   1.000
_cell.length_b   1.000
_cell.length_c   1.000
_cell.angle_alpha   90.00
_cell.angle_beta   90.00
_cell.angle_gamma   90.00
#
_symmetry.space_group_name_H-M   'P 1'
#
loop_
_entity.id
_entity.type
_entity.pdbx_description
1 polymer ?
#
loop_
_entity_poly.entity_id
_entity_poly.type
_entity_poly.pdbx_seq_one_letter_code
_entity_poly.pdbx_strand_id
1 'polypeptide(L)'
;MTGKGLSWAEGLALWAYGVIMRALQPLLRRKLHRRGQQEPGYLAHMPERFGFYDGSPPEPGRVWLHAVSLGETRAAAILIGALRDVWPDMRLLLTHSTATGRAQGQSLLRPGDAQAWLPWDTPEATRQFLQHHRPRLGILMETEVWPMLVQACVQAQLPLVLANARLNDKSLRSGLRWSLLSGPAYRGLHAVWAQSPEDAARLGQLGAQVQGVLGNLKFDVQPQPEALALAQVWRQPWHRQGLTCPVVMLASTREGEEALWLQALMAKADR
;
A
#
# COMPACT_ATOMS: atom_id res chain seq x y z
N MET A 1 12.72 -23.64 -7.12
CA MET A 1 12.91 -22.17 -7.27
C MET A 1 14.21 -21.91 -8.01
N THR A 2 14.18 -21.78 -9.33
CA THR A 2 15.36 -21.46 -10.15
C THR A 2 15.36 -19.96 -10.42
N GLY A 3 15.61 -19.16 -9.39
CA GLY A 3 15.88 -17.74 -9.57
C GLY A 3 17.19 -17.59 -10.36
N LYS A 4 17.10 -17.11 -11.60
CA LYS A 4 18.30 -16.68 -12.32
C LYS A 4 19.00 -15.65 -11.42
N GLY A 5 20.23 -15.97 -10.99
CA GLY A 5 21.05 -15.04 -10.22
C GLY A 5 21.16 -13.70 -10.94
N LEU A 6 21.49 -12.62 -10.22
CA LEU A 6 21.73 -11.31 -10.82
C LEU A 6 22.84 -11.41 -11.87
N SER A 7 22.65 -10.81 -13.02
CA SER A 7 23.75 -10.56 -13.96
C SER A 7 24.74 -9.56 -13.35
N TRP A 8 25.98 -9.54 -13.84
CA TRP A 8 26.99 -8.59 -13.38
C TRP A 8 26.51 -7.13 -13.50
N ALA A 9 25.84 -6.78 -14.61
CA ALA A 9 25.32 -5.43 -14.84
C ALA A 9 24.19 -5.06 -13.85
N GLU A 10 23.30 -6.00 -13.53
CA GLU A 10 22.24 -5.80 -12.54
C GLU A 10 22.83 -5.63 -11.14
N GLY A 11 23.85 -6.43 -10.79
CA GLY A 11 24.58 -6.30 -9.52
C GLY A 11 25.24 -4.93 -9.36
N LEU A 12 25.90 -4.45 -10.41
CA LEU A 12 26.51 -3.12 -10.43
C LEU A 12 25.46 -1.99 -10.32
N ALA A 13 24.34 -2.12 -11.04
CA ALA A 13 23.27 -1.14 -10.99
C ALA A 13 22.63 -1.07 -9.58
N LEU A 14 22.39 -2.23 -8.95
CA LEU A 14 21.89 -2.29 -7.57
C LEU A 14 22.88 -1.70 -6.58
N TRP A 15 24.17 -1.99 -6.73
CA TRP A 15 25.22 -1.41 -5.88
C TRP A 15 25.23 0.12 -6.02
N ALA A 16 25.24 0.65 -7.25
CA ALA A 16 25.23 2.09 -7.50
C ALA A 16 23.95 2.75 -6.92
N TYR A 17 22.79 2.13 -7.11
CA TYR A 17 21.52 2.57 -6.51
C TYR A 17 21.62 2.61 -4.99
N GLY A 18 22.16 1.58 -4.35
CA GLY A 18 22.38 1.53 -2.90
C GLY A 18 23.27 2.65 -2.40
N VAL A 19 24.36 2.98 -3.13
CA VAL A 19 25.25 4.11 -2.80
C VAL A 19 24.49 5.44 -2.90
N ILE A 20 23.72 5.64 -3.96
CA ILE A 20 22.89 6.85 -4.14
C ILE A 20 21.88 6.99 -3.01
N MET A 21 21.17 5.91 -2.66
CA MET A 21 20.18 5.94 -1.60
C MET A 21 20.79 6.25 -0.22
N ARG A 22 22.03 5.76 0.06
CA ARG A 22 22.77 6.15 1.26
C ARG A 22 23.11 7.63 1.27
N ALA A 23 23.63 8.15 0.16
CA ALA A 23 23.98 9.57 0.03
C ALA A 23 22.77 10.50 0.17
N LEU A 24 21.56 10.03 -0.19
CA LEU A 24 20.32 10.79 -0.06
C LEU A 24 19.73 10.79 1.35
N GLN A 25 20.22 9.96 2.28
CA GLN A 25 19.64 9.89 3.64
C GLN A 25 19.56 11.23 4.40
N PRO A 26 20.56 12.14 4.35
CA PRO A 26 20.44 13.45 5.01
C PRO A 26 19.27 14.28 4.45
N LEU A 27 19.08 14.24 3.14
CA LEU A 27 17.97 14.93 2.47
C LEU A 27 16.61 14.33 2.85
N LEU A 28 16.53 13.00 2.93
CA LEU A 28 15.34 12.30 3.37
C LEU A 28 14.98 12.63 4.82
N ARG A 29 15.97 12.69 5.73
CA ARG A 29 15.80 13.15 7.13
C ARG A 29 15.24 14.57 7.17
N ARG A 30 15.85 15.50 6.42
CA ARG A 30 15.37 16.88 6.33
C ARG A 30 13.94 16.98 5.81
N LYS A 31 13.61 16.19 4.77
CA LYS A 31 12.24 16.10 4.23
C LYS A 31 11.25 15.62 5.27
N LEU A 32 11.59 14.57 6.04
CA LEU A 32 10.74 14.06 7.13
C LEU A 32 10.52 15.12 8.22
N HIS A 33 11.57 15.81 8.66
CA HIS A 33 11.43 16.87 9.64
C HIS A 33 10.50 17.99 9.16
N ARG A 34 10.64 18.43 7.90
CA ARG A 34 9.75 19.44 7.31
C ARG A 34 8.30 18.97 7.26
N ARG A 35 8.06 17.72 6.82
CA ARG A 35 6.70 17.14 6.83
C ARG A 35 6.15 17.01 8.25
N GLY A 36 6.98 16.62 9.19
CA GLY A 36 6.62 16.47 10.59
C GLY A 36 6.23 17.77 11.30
N GLN A 37 6.65 18.93 10.78
CA GLN A 37 6.18 20.23 11.26
C GLN A 37 4.69 20.45 10.95
N GLN A 38 4.21 19.93 9.84
CA GLN A 38 2.80 20.02 9.42
C GLN A 38 1.99 18.82 9.94
N GLU A 39 2.58 17.63 9.92
CA GLU A 39 1.98 16.38 10.35
C GLU A 39 2.92 15.66 11.34
N PRO A 40 2.80 15.90 12.67
CA PRO A 40 3.71 15.35 13.68
C PRO A 40 3.87 13.83 13.63
N GLY A 41 2.86 13.10 13.14
CA GLY A 41 2.91 11.65 12.98
C GLY A 41 4.08 11.13 12.14
N TYR A 42 4.69 11.95 11.27
CA TYR A 42 5.89 11.56 10.51
C TYR A 42 7.16 11.47 11.37
N LEU A 43 7.20 12.13 12.52
CA LEU A 43 8.35 12.12 13.43
C LEU A 43 8.28 10.98 14.44
N ALA A 44 7.08 10.44 14.68
CA ALA A 44 6.91 9.30 15.56
C ALA A 44 7.68 8.08 15.00
N HIS A 45 8.56 7.49 15.83
CA HIS A 45 9.40 6.34 15.44
C HIS A 45 10.22 6.54 14.15
N MET A 46 10.62 7.79 13.86
CA MET A 46 11.38 8.12 12.65
C MET A 46 12.64 7.27 12.43
N PRO A 47 13.39 6.84 13.47
CA PRO A 47 14.56 5.95 13.31
C PRO A 47 14.28 4.64 12.60
N GLU A 48 13.05 4.07 12.72
CA GLU A 48 12.65 2.84 12.03
C GLU A 48 12.85 2.92 10.51
N ARG A 49 12.61 4.12 9.92
CA ARG A 49 12.81 4.35 8.49
C ARG A 49 14.27 4.21 8.03
N PHE A 50 15.19 4.25 8.96
CA PHE A 50 16.62 4.09 8.73
C PHE A 50 17.15 2.73 9.25
N GLY A 51 16.25 1.85 9.65
CA GLY A 51 16.58 0.51 10.14
C GLY A 51 16.93 0.45 11.63
N PHE A 52 16.68 1.51 12.40
CA PHE A 52 16.95 1.51 13.84
C PHE A 52 15.66 1.26 14.60
N TYR A 53 15.65 0.19 15.39
CA TYR A 53 14.51 -0.29 16.16
C TYR A 53 14.88 -0.32 17.64
N ASP A 54 14.02 0.24 18.47
CA ASP A 54 14.19 0.22 19.93
C ASP A 54 13.64 -1.10 20.50
N GLY A 55 14.28 -1.58 21.56
CA GLY A 55 13.85 -2.77 22.29
C GLY A 55 14.28 -4.10 21.68
N SER A 56 13.81 -5.17 22.29
CA SER A 56 14.09 -6.53 21.83
C SER A 56 13.35 -6.85 20.52
N PRO A 57 13.96 -7.64 19.63
CA PRO A 57 13.28 -8.10 18.44
C PRO A 57 11.95 -8.80 18.81
N PRO A 58 10.86 -8.53 18.09
CA PRO A 58 9.59 -9.19 18.34
C PRO A 58 9.67 -10.67 17.97
N GLU A 59 8.70 -11.45 18.45
CA GLU A 59 8.60 -12.86 18.06
C GLU A 59 8.57 -13.01 16.53
N PRO A 60 9.34 -13.95 15.96
CA PRO A 60 9.39 -14.16 14.52
C PRO A 60 8.09 -14.75 13.96
N GLY A 61 7.95 -14.74 12.64
CA GLY A 61 6.90 -15.47 11.94
C GLY A 61 5.62 -14.69 11.68
N ARG A 62 5.62 -13.37 11.87
CA ARG A 62 4.50 -12.52 11.46
C ARG A 62 4.32 -12.52 9.95
N VAL A 63 3.08 -12.36 9.49
CA VAL A 63 2.80 -11.94 8.11
C VAL A 63 3.02 -10.44 8.03
N TRP A 64 3.98 -10.02 7.22
CA TRP A 64 4.24 -8.61 6.99
C TRP A 64 3.38 -8.11 5.82
N LEU A 65 2.63 -7.03 6.03
CA LEU A 65 1.87 -6.34 5.00
C LEU A 65 2.28 -4.88 4.94
N HIS A 66 2.56 -4.39 3.75
CA HIS A 66 2.89 -2.99 3.50
C HIS A 66 1.79 -2.29 2.72
N ALA A 67 1.24 -1.22 3.32
CA ALA A 67 0.27 -0.31 2.69
C ALA A 67 0.73 1.13 2.92
N VAL A 68 0.98 1.89 1.85
CA VAL A 68 1.60 3.22 1.92
C VAL A 68 0.70 4.25 2.57
N SER A 69 -0.53 4.36 2.08
CA SER A 69 -1.44 5.47 2.33
C SER A 69 -2.71 5.04 3.06
N LEU A 70 -3.51 6.03 3.48
CA LEU A 70 -4.85 5.78 4.05
C LEU A 70 -5.71 4.91 3.12
N GLY A 71 -5.72 5.21 1.82
CA GLY A 71 -6.52 4.45 0.84
C GLY A 71 -6.07 3.00 0.70
N GLU A 72 -4.75 2.78 0.63
CA GLU A 72 -4.19 1.42 0.59
C GLU A 72 -4.40 0.67 1.91
N THR A 73 -4.32 1.35 3.05
CA THR A 73 -4.58 0.74 4.36
C THR A 73 -6.04 0.27 4.47
N ARG A 74 -6.99 1.01 3.91
CA ARG A 74 -8.40 0.58 3.84
C ARG A 74 -8.58 -0.65 2.93
N ALA A 75 -7.92 -0.69 1.78
CA ALA A 75 -7.92 -1.88 0.92
C ALA A 75 -7.22 -3.07 1.60
N ALA A 76 -6.10 -2.81 2.29
CA ALA A 76 -5.39 -3.82 3.06
C ALA A 76 -6.23 -4.41 4.21
N ALA A 77 -7.13 -3.63 4.82
CA ALA A 77 -8.04 -4.10 5.85
C ALA A 77 -8.92 -5.27 5.38
N ILE A 78 -9.37 -5.22 4.12
CA ILE A 78 -10.16 -6.28 3.49
C ILE A 78 -9.32 -7.56 3.39
N LEU A 79 -8.10 -7.44 2.85
CA LEU A 79 -7.18 -8.56 2.72
C LEU A 79 -6.79 -9.14 4.09
N ILE A 80 -6.51 -8.28 5.08
CA ILE A 80 -6.20 -8.70 6.46
C ILE A 80 -7.39 -9.47 7.07
N GLY A 81 -8.62 -8.99 6.86
CA GLY A 81 -9.84 -9.68 7.30
C GLY A 81 -9.91 -11.08 6.72
N ALA A 82 -9.87 -11.20 5.40
CA ALA A 82 -9.93 -12.48 4.69
C ALA A 82 -8.78 -13.45 5.09
N LEU A 83 -7.57 -12.93 5.31
CA LEU A 83 -6.45 -13.74 5.78
C LEU A 83 -6.70 -14.26 7.21
N ARG A 84 -7.29 -13.45 8.09
CA ARG A 84 -7.60 -13.84 9.48
C ARG A 84 -8.77 -14.81 9.58
N ASP A 85 -9.69 -14.79 8.62
CA ASP A 85 -10.78 -15.79 8.54
C ASP A 85 -10.23 -17.18 8.21
N VAL A 86 -9.22 -17.25 7.32
CA VAL A 86 -8.56 -18.51 6.95
C VAL A 86 -7.48 -18.90 7.97
N TRP A 87 -6.88 -17.92 8.63
CA TRP A 87 -5.78 -18.11 9.56
C TRP A 87 -5.96 -17.24 10.81
N PRO A 88 -6.83 -17.69 11.76
CA PRO A 88 -7.22 -16.91 12.94
C PRO A 88 -6.05 -16.47 13.84
N ASP A 89 -5.04 -17.33 13.99
CA ASP A 89 -3.86 -17.08 14.82
C ASP A 89 -2.77 -16.28 14.10
N MET A 90 -3.04 -15.75 12.92
CA MET A 90 -2.10 -14.94 12.17
C MET A 90 -1.71 -13.69 12.95
N ARG A 91 -0.40 -13.54 13.22
CA ARG A 91 0.16 -12.30 13.75
C ARG A 91 0.61 -11.42 12.59
N LEU A 92 0.25 -10.15 12.67
CA LEU A 92 0.49 -9.15 11.63
C LEU A 92 1.68 -8.27 11.98
N LEU A 93 2.52 -7.95 10.99
CA LEU A 93 3.39 -6.78 10.98
C LEU A 93 2.85 -5.84 9.89
N LEU A 94 2.34 -4.67 10.29
CA LEU A 94 1.78 -3.71 9.35
C LEU A 94 2.75 -2.53 9.17
N THR A 95 3.14 -2.22 7.94
CA THR A 95 4.04 -1.11 7.65
C THR A 95 3.42 -0.07 6.73
N HIS A 96 3.83 1.18 6.90
CA HIS A 96 3.31 2.33 6.18
C HIS A 96 4.42 3.26 5.71
N SER A 97 4.08 4.17 4.77
CA SER A 97 4.95 5.26 4.35
C SER A 97 4.39 6.65 4.68
N THR A 98 3.07 6.76 5.00
CA THR A 98 2.42 8.02 5.38
C THR A 98 1.89 8.00 6.81
N ALA A 99 1.86 9.18 7.47
CA ALA A 99 1.35 9.30 8.84
C ALA A 99 -0.15 8.93 8.93
N THR A 100 -0.94 9.34 7.95
CA THR A 100 -2.38 9.01 7.87
C THR A 100 -2.62 7.51 7.67
N GLY A 101 -1.79 6.84 6.85
CA GLY A 101 -1.84 5.39 6.69
C GLY A 101 -1.49 4.67 8.00
N ARG A 102 -0.44 5.12 8.70
CA ARG A 102 -0.05 4.57 10.00
C ARG A 102 -1.15 4.73 11.05
N ALA A 103 -1.74 5.93 11.16
CA ALA A 103 -2.84 6.18 12.09
C ALA A 103 -4.05 5.26 11.81
N GLN A 104 -4.45 5.14 10.54
CA GLN A 104 -5.52 4.22 10.16
C GLN A 104 -5.16 2.77 10.47
N GLY A 105 -3.91 2.37 10.20
CA GLY A 105 -3.45 1.00 10.42
C GLY A 105 -3.52 0.56 11.88
N GLN A 106 -3.44 1.49 12.83
CA GLN A 106 -3.50 1.18 14.24
C GLN A 106 -4.84 0.52 14.64
N SER A 107 -5.95 0.91 14.01
CA SER A 107 -7.27 0.31 14.25
C SER A 107 -7.39 -1.14 13.75
N LEU A 108 -6.46 -1.61 12.94
CA LEU A 108 -6.44 -2.97 12.38
C LEU A 108 -5.63 -3.96 13.23
N LEU A 109 -4.88 -3.47 14.22
CA LEU A 109 -4.00 -4.28 15.04
C LEU A 109 -4.77 -5.03 16.13
N ARG A 110 -4.37 -6.28 16.35
CA ARG A 110 -4.83 -7.13 17.45
C ARG A 110 -3.68 -7.35 18.46
N PRO A 111 -3.95 -7.82 19.67
CA PRO A 111 -2.88 -8.22 20.59
C PRO A 111 -1.89 -9.18 19.93
N GLY A 112 -0.60 -8.88 20.05
CA GLY A 112 0.48 -9.64 19.39
C GLY A 112 0.86 -9.18 18.00
N ASP A 113 0.10 -8.28 17.36
CA ASP A 113 0.49 -7.61 16.13
C ASP A 113 1.54 -6.52 16.38
N ALA A 114 2.19 -6.08 15.32
CA ALA A 114 3.15 -4.98 15.35
C ALA A 114 2.92 -4.01 14.21
N GLN A 115 3.33 -2.76 14.43
CA GLN A 115 3.32 -1.73 13.40
C GLN A 115 4.68 -1.05 13.35
N ALA A 116 5.18 -0.80 12.13
CA ALA A 116 6.44 -0.10 11.91
C ALA A 116 6.38 0.80 10.67
N TRP A 117 7.35 1.68 10.51
CA TRP A 117 7.59 2.33 9.23
C TRP A 117 8.29 1.37 8.27
N LEU A 118 7.92 1.43 6.97
CA LEU A 118 8.77 0.82 5.95
C LEU A 118 10.13 1.53 5.96
N PRO A 119 11.26 0.79 5.99
CA PRO A 119 12.57 1.41 5.92
C PRO A 119 12.79 2.06 4.55
N TRP A 120 13.63 3.09 4.49
CA TRP A 120 14.16 3.59 3.23
C TRP A 120 14.93 2.49 2.50
N ASP A 121 14.85 2.50 1.18
CA ASP A 121 15.37 1.44 0.32
C ASP A 121 16.91 1.45 0.23
N THR A 122 17.58 1.36 1.40
CA THR A 122 19.03 1.19 1.49
C THR A 122 19.37 -0.23 1.89
N PRO A 123 20.54 -0.75 1.49
CA PRO A 123 20.94 -2.12 1.81
C PRO A 123 20.94 -2.42 3.32
N GLU A 124 21.34 -1.43 4.13
CA GLU A 124 21.44 -1.59 5.58
C GLU A 124 20.05 -1.59 6.22
N ALA A 125 19.23 -0.58 5.89
CA ALA A 125 17.93 -0.40 6.53
C ALA A 125 16.98 -1.56 6.19
N THR A 126 16.98 -2.04 4.94
CA THR A 126 16.16 -3.19 4.53
C THR A 126 16.60 -4.48 5.20
N ARG A 127 17.92 -4.71 5.30
CA ARG A 127 18.45 -5.88 6.01
C ARG A 127 18.13 -5.84 7.50
N GLN A 128 18.34 -4.70 8.18
CA GLN A 128 18.02 -4.52 9.60
C GLN A 128 16.54 -4.72 9.88
N PHE A 129 15.66 -4.23 8.98
CA PHE A 129 14.23 -4.47 9.05
C PHE A 129 13.90 -5.96 9.09
N LEU A 130 14.43 -6.73 8.13
CA LEU A 130 14.17 -8.16 8.05
C LEU A 130 14.79 -8.93 9.23
N GLN A 131 15.98 -8.54 9.69
CA GLN A 131 16.64 -9.15 10.84
C GLN A 131 15.89 -8.90 12.15
N HIS A 132 15.36 -7.68 12.33
CA HIS A 132 14.61 -7.32 13.53
C HIS A 132 13.23 -7.99 13.55
N HIS A 133 12.45 -7.87 12.49
CA HIS A 133 11.06 -8.33 12.46
C HIS A 133 10.90 -9.81 12.11
N ARG A 134 11.82 -10.41 11.36
CA ARG A 134 11.83 -11.82 10.94
C ARG A 134 10.47 -12.32 10.45
N PRO A 135 9.83 -11.64 9.48
CA PRO A 135 8.55 -12.09 8.96
C PRO A 135 8.68 -13.43 8.24
N ARG A 136 7.58 -14.18 8.14
CA ARG A 136 7.53 -15.44 7.38
C ARG A 136 7.03 -15.27 5.94
N LEU A 137 6.33 -14.19 5.68
CA LEU A 137 5.74 -13.81 4.39
C LEU A 137 5.67 -12.29 4.34
N GLY A 138 6.04 -11.69 3.20
CA GLY A 138 5.85 -10.27 2.91
C GLY A 138 4.77 -10.08 1.84
N ILE A 139 3.87 -9.12 2.07
CA ILE A 139 2.82 -8.72 1.14
C ILE A 139 2.95 -7.22 0.89
N LEU A 140 3.30 -6.84 -0.32
CA LEU A 140 3.29 -5.44 -0.78
C LEU A 140 1.96 -5.15 -1.46
N MET A 141 1.44 -3.93 -1.27
CA MET A 141 0.21 -3.49 -1.92
C MET A 141 0.49 -2.61 -3.14
N GLU A 142 -0.31 -2.76 -4.16
CA GLU A 142 -0.41 -1.91 -5.38
C GLU A 142 0.90 -1.77 -6.18
N THR A 143 1.78 -0.80 -5.87
CA THR A 143 2.92 -0.42 -6.72
C THR A 143 4.28 -0.44 -6.01
N GLU A 144 4.35 -0.90 -4.78
CA GLU A 144 5.46 -0.69 -3.87
C GLU A 144 6.60 -1.71 -4.04
N VAL A 145 7.18 -1.76 -5.23
CA VAL A 145 8.30 -2.66 -5.55
C VAL A 145 9.62 -1.89 -5.49
N TRP A 146 10.38 -2.09 -4.41
CA TRP A 146 11.63 -1.39 -4.12
C TRP A 146 12.83 -2.32 -4.32
N PRO A 147 13.85 -1.94 -5.17
CA PRO A 147 14.91 -2.84 -5.57
C PRO A 147 15.72 -3.46 -4.43
N MET A 148 16.16 -2.64 -3.43
CA MET A 148 16.96 -3.17 -2.32
C MET A 148 16.12 -4.01 -1.36
N LEU A 149 14.88 -3.62 -1.13
CA LEU A 149 13.94 -4.37 -0.28
C LEU A 149 13.66 -5.77 -0.86
N VAL A 150 13.35 -5.84 -2.16
CA VAL A 150 13.13 -7.12 -2.83
C VAL A 150 14.42 -7.97 -2.81
N GLN A 151 15.57 -7.37 -3.09
CA GLN A 151 16.85 -8.08 -3.04
C GLN A 151 17.15 -8.60 -1.63
N ALA A 152 16.86 -7.83 -0.58
CA ALA A 152 17.02 -8.27 0.80
C ALA A 152 16.09 -9.45 1.13
N CYS A 153 14.84 -9.43 0.66
CA CYS A 153 13.90 -10.54 0.81
C CYS A 153 14.38 -11.81 0.08
N VAL A 154 14.88 -11.67 -1.14
CA VAL A 154 15.47 -12.82 -1.90
C VAL A 154 16.65 -13.42 -1.15
N GLN A 155 17.57 -12.60 -0.63
CA GLN A 155 18.72 -13.07 0.15
C GLN A 155 18.32 -13.74 1.48
N ALA A 156 17.26 -13.22 2.13
CA ALA A 156 16.70 -13.79 3.35
C ALA A 156 15.79 -15.00 3.09
N GLN A 157 15.60 -15.41 1.84
CA GLN A 157 14.65 -16.46 1.42
C GLN A 157 13.22 -16.21 1.92
N LEU A 158 12.86 -14.94 2.09
CA LEU A 158 11.52 -14.52 2.48
C LEU A 158 10.63 -14.45 1.23
N PRO A 159 9.54 -15.22 1.15
CA PRO A 159 8.54 -15.04 0.11
C PRO A 159 7.96 -13.63 0.18
N LEU A 160 8.09 -12.86 -0.91
CA LEU A 160 7.54 -11.52 -1.05
C LEU A 160 6.57 -11.51 -2.21
N VAL A 161 5.33 -11.14 -1.95
CA VAL A 161 4.28 -11.11 -2.96
C VAL A 161 3.76 -9.68 -3.17
N LEU A 162 3.21 -9.41 -4.33
CA LEU A 162 2.55 -8.15 -4.66
C LEU A 162 1.06 -8.43 -4.87
N ALA A 163 0.23 -7.88 -3.99
CA ALA A 163 -1.21 -8.01 -4.01
C ALA A 163 -1.90 -6.71 -4.48
N ASN A 164 -3.07 -6.85 -5.09
CA ASN A 164 -3.82 -5.72 -5.67
C ASN A 164 -2.93 -4.89 -6.62
N ALA A 165 -2.10 -5.56 -7.41
CA ALA A 165 -1.04 -4.95 -8.20
C ALA A 165 -1.60 -4.16 -9.37
N ARG A 166 -1.09 -2.95 -9.56
CA ARG A 166 -1.39 -2.11 -10.72
C ARG A 166 -0.13 -1.46 -11.27
N LEU A 167 -0.11 -1.23 -12.56
CA LEU A 167 1.00 -0.56 -13.22
C LEU A 167 0.51 0.23 -14.43
N ASN A 168 0.58 1.55 -14.40
CA ASN A 168 0.22 2.38 -15.54
C ASN A 168 1.34 2.43 -16.59
N ASP A 169 1.03 2.92 -17.81
CA ASP A 169 1.97 2.97 -18.92
C ASP A 169 3.19 3.87 -18.66
N LYS A 170 3.02 4.93 -17.87
CA LYS A 170 4.14 5.81 -17.49
C LYS A 170 5.13 5.05 -16.59
N SER A 171 4.61 4.31 -15.63
CA SER A 171 5.43 3.49 -14.72
C SER A 171 6.10 2.34 -15.47
N LEU A 172 5.40 1.70 -16.41
CA LEU A 172 5.99 0.68 -17.29
C LEU A 172 7.17 1.24 -18.09
N ARG A 173 6.97 2.37 -18.79
CA ARG A 173 8.07 3.01 -19.56
C ARG A 173 9.26 3.34 -18.67
N SER A 174 9.01 3.86 -17.47
CA SER A 174 10.07 4.13 -16.49
C SER A 174 10.78 2.84 -16.06
N GLY A 175 10.02 1.79 -15.75
CA GLY A 175 10.57 0.48 -15.39
C GLY A 175 11.45 -0.11 -16.50
N LEU A 176 10.99 -0.08 -17.74
CA LEU A 176 11.76 -0.57 -18.89
C LEU A 176 13.05 0.26 -19.11
N ARG A 177 12.99 1.57 -18.92
CA ARG A 177 14.18 2.45 -18.99
C ARG A 177 15.23 2.10 -17.94
N TRP A 178 14.78 1.71 -16.73
CA TRP A 178 15.64 1.33 -15.61
C TRP A 178 15.65 -0.19 -15.39
N SER A 179 15.61 -0.96 -16.49
CA SER A 179 15.44 -2.42 -16.48
C SER A 179 16.48 -3.18 -15.65
N LEU A 180 17.70 -2.66 -15.52
CA LEU A 180 18.74 -3.22 -14.66
C LEU A 180 18.40 -3.15 -13.16
N LEU A 181 17.48 -2.27 -12.75
CA LEU A 181 16.98 -2.18 -11.38
C LEU A 181 15.61 -2.81 -11.24
N SER A 182 14.67 -2.45 -12.12
CA SER A 182 13.29 -2.92 -12.06
C SER A 182 13.17 -4.41 -12.40
N GLY A 183 13.90 -4.90 -13.40
CA GLY A 183 13.86 -6.29 -13.80
C GLY A 183 14.16 -7.26 -12.64
N PRO A 184 15.30 -7.16 -11.95
CA PRO A 184 15.59 -7.96 -10.77
C PRO A 184 14.54 -7.80 -9.66
N ALA A 185 14.01 -6.59 -9.46
CA ALA A 185 13.00 -6.34 -8.44
C ALA A 185 11.69 -7.08 -8.74
N TYR A 186 11.17 -6.98 -9.97
CA TYR A 186 9.93 -7.68 -10.32
C TYR A 186 10.12 -9.20 -10.43
N ARG A 187 11.27 -9.70 -10.91
CA ARG A 187 11.58 -11.13 -10.92
C ARG A 187 11.80 -11.72 -9.54
N GLY A 188 12.21 -10.88 -8.57
CA GLY A 188 12.42 -11.29 -7.18
C GLY A 188 11.14 -11.48 -6.38
N LEU A 189 10.00 -11.02 -6.89
CA LEU A 189 8.70 -11.28 -6.29
C LEU A 189 8.34 -12.77 -6.45
N HIS A 190 7.85 -13.38 -5.37
CA HIS A 190 7.43 -14.77 -5.35
C HIS A 190 6.15 -14.98 -6.18
N ALA A 191 5.23 -14.05 -6.11
CA ALA A 191 3.95 -14.07 -6.85
C ALA A 191 3.38 -12.66 -6.96
N VAL A 192 2.57 -12.41 -7.99
CA VAL A 192 1.88 -11.15 -8.24
C VAL A 192 0.42 -11.40 -8.61
N TRP A 193 -0.51 -10.69 -7.97
CA TRP A 193 -1.92 -10.69 -8.33
C TRP A 193 -2.32 -9.28 -8.78
N ALA A 194 -2.69 -9.17 -10.06
CA ALA A 194 -2.99 -7.91 -10.71
C ALA A 194 -4.46 -7.51 -10.54
N GLN A 195 -4.73 -6.18 -10.64
CA GLN A 195 -6.10 -5.66 -10.63
C GLN A 195 -6.82 -5.89 -11.97
N SER A 196 -6.11 -5.77 -13.09
CA SER A 196 -6.68 -5.90 -14.43
C SER A 196 -5.77 -6.71 -15.36
N PRO A 197 -6.31 -7.20 -16.49
CA PRO A 197 -5.51 -7.87 -17.53
C PRO A 197 -4.40 -6.97 -18.09
N GLU A 198 -4.65 -5.66 -18.23
CA GLU A 198 -3.69 -4.68 -18.70
C GLU A 198 -2.55 -4.49 -17.70
N ASP A 199 -2.87 -4.45 -16.39
CA ASP A 199 -1.85 -4.41 -15.33
C ASP A 199 -1.02 -5.68 -15.35
N ALA A 200 -1.64 -6.84 -15.50
CA ALA A 200 -0.95 -8.13 -15.60
C ALA A 200 0.03 -8.17 -16.77
N ALA A 201 -0.40 -7.70 -17.94
CA ALA A 201 0.45 -7.63 -19.14
C ALA A 201 1.65 -6.70 -18.93
N ARG A 202 1.45 -5.52 -18.34
CA ARG A 202 2.53 -4.57 -18.03
C ARG A 202 3.51 -5.10 -16.99
N LEU A 203 3.01 -5.71 -15.93
CA LEU A 203 3.84 -6.33 -14.88
C LEU A 203 4.68 -7.48 -15.44
N GLY A 204 4.10 -8.30 -16.32
CA GLY A 204 4.81 -9.36 -17.04
C GLY A 204 5.96 -8.84 -17.90
N GLN A 205 5.80 -7.67 -18.56
CA GLN A 205 6.89 -7.03 -19.34
C GLN A 205 8.07 -6.61 -18.46
N LEU A 206 7.86 -6.33 -17.18
CA LEU A 206 8.94 -6.05 -16.21
C LEU A 206 9.54 -7.34 -15.60
N GLY A 207 9.01 -8.50 -15.97
CA GLY A 207 9.50 -9.80 -15.51
C GLY A 207 8.80 -10.37 -14.29
N ALA A 208 7.68 -9.78 -13.85
CA ALA A 208 6.88 -10.30 -12.75
C ALA A 208 6.21 -11.64 -13.11
N GLN A 209 6.13 -12.54 -12.12
CA GLN A 209 5.35 -13.78 -12.23
C GLN A 209 3.90 -13.53 -11.80
N VAL A 210 3.05 -13.13 -12.75
CA VAL A 210 1.63 -12.87 -12.48
C VAL A 210 0.89 -14.19 -12.37
N GLN A 211 0.26 -14.43 -11.22
CA GLN A 211 -0.49 -15.64 -10.90
C GLN A 211 -1.98 -15.55 -11.30
N GLY A 212 -2.51 -14.32 -11.36
CA GLY A 212 -3.91 -14.10 -11.72
C GLY A 212 -4.32 -12.63 -11.69
N VAL A 213 -5.52 -12.40 -12.19
CA VAL A 213 -6.20 -11.10 -12.18
C VAL A 213 -7.41 -11.24 -11.27
N LEU A 214 -7.44 -10.49 -10.15
CA LEU A 214 -8.44 -10.65 -9.09
C LEU A 214 -9.37 -9.43 -8.92
N GLY A 215 -9.19 -8.40 -9.75
CA GLY A 215 -9.93 -7.15 -9.56
C GLY A 215 -9.29 -6.24 -8.51
N ASN A 216 -9.97 -5.14 -8.19
CA ASN A 216 -9.49 -4.18 -7.21
C ASN A 216 -10.22 -4.38 -5.88
N LEU A 217 -9.47 -4.65 -4.82
CA LEU A 217 -9.98 -4.84 -3.45
C LEU A 217 -10.88 -3.70 -2.96
N LYS A 218 -10.76 -2.49 -3.52
CA LYS A 218 -11.65 -1.36 -3.17
C LYS A 218 -13.12 -1.63 -3.48
N PHE A 219 -13.43 -2.54 -4.39
CA PHE A 219 -14.81 -2.93 -4.71
C PHE A 219 -15.40 -3.96 -3.74
N ASP A 220 -14.57 -4.57 -2.90
CA ASP A 220 -15.01 -5.53 -1.88
C ASP A 220 -15.36 -4.86 -0.55
N VAL A 221 -15.35 -3.51 -0.50
CA VAL A 221 -15.74 -2.75 0.69
C VAL A 221 -17.23 -2.95 0.96
N GLN A 222 -17.53 -3.52 2.11
CA GLN A 222 -18.90 -3.61 2.60
C GLN A 222 -19.28 -2.31 3.33
N PRO A 223 -20.44 -1.72 3.05
CA PRO A 223 -20.94 -0.58 3.82
C PRO A 223 -21.09 -0.95 5.29
N GLN A 224 -20.71 -0.06 6.18
CA GLN A 224 -20.89 -0.30 7.62
C GLN A 224 -22.38 -0.44 7.96
N PRO A 225 -22.78 -1.42 8.77
CA PRO A 225 -24.19 -1.64 9.14
C PRO A 225 -24.86 -0.38 9.70
N GLU A 226 -24.10 0.39 10.50
CA GLU A 226 -24.56 1.65 11.09
C GLU A 226 -24.86 2.71 10.02
N ALA A 227 -24.05 2.79 8.96
CA ALA A 227 -24.29 3.70 7.84
C ALA A 227 -25.55 3.30 7.05
N LEU A 228 -25.76 1.99 6.86
CA LEU A 228 -26.98 1.49 6.23
C LEU A 228 -28.22 1.77 7.08
N ALA A 229 -28.14 1.56 8.40
CA ALA A 229 -29.24 1.87 9.33
C ALA A 229 -29.55 3.37 9.33
N LEU A 230 -28.53 4.23 9.35
CA LEU A 230 -28.70 5.69 9.27
C LEU A 230 -29.35 6.11 7.94
N ALA A 231 -28.94 5.53 6.82
CA ALA A 231 -29.56 5.80 5.51
C ALA A 231 -31.05 5.41 5.48
N GLN A 232 -31.43 4.32 6.14
CA GLN A 232 -32.83 3.94 6.29
C GLN A 232 -33.61 4.96 7.10
N VAL A 233 -33.05 5.43 8.24
CA VAL A 233 -33.68 6.48 9.07
C VAL A 233 -33.91 7.77 8.26
N TRP A 234 -32.93 8.19 7.45
CA TRP A 234 -33.07 9.38 6.61
C TRP A 234 -34.12 9.23 5.51
N ARG A 235 -34.35 8.02 5.00
CA ARG A 235 -35.35 7.73 3.97
C ARG A 235 -36.77 7.63 4.52
N GLN A 236 -36.97 7.25 5.79
CA GLN A 236 -38.28 7.04 6.38
C GLN A 236 -39.25 8.27 6.29
N PRO A 237 -38.82 9.52 6.58
CA PRO A 237 -39.67 10.67 6.44
C PRO A 237 -40.21 10.87 5.01
N TRP A 238 -39.40 10.58 4.00
CA TRP A 238 -39.79 10.75 2.60
C TRP A 238 -40.83 9.72 2.18
N HIS A 239 -40.65 8.46 2.61
CA HIS A 239 -41.63 7.40 2.38
C HIS A 239 -42.98 7.70 3.09
N ARG A 240 -42.93 8.21 4.32
CA ARG A 240 -44.14 8.58 5.08
C ARG A 240 -44.93 9.72 4.43
N GLN A 241 -44.24 10.63 3.75
CA GLN A 241 -44.86 11.76 3.02
C GLN A 241 -45.30 11.39 1.61
N GLY A 242 -45.15 10.10 1.19
CA GLY A 242 -45.48 9.66 -0.15
C GLY A 242 -44.61 10.26 -1.25
N LEU A 243 -43.41 10.79 -0.89
CA LEU A 243 -42.49 11.38 -1.84
C LEU A 243 -41.81 10.25 -2.63
N THR A 244 -42.15 10.13 -3.90
CA THR A 244 -41.55 9.19 -4.87
C THR A 244 -40.45 9.84 -5.70
N CYS A 245 -39.98 11.02 -5.29
CA CYS A 245 -38.94 11.75 -6.02
C CYS A 245 -37.61 11.00 -6.02
N PRO A 246 -36.86 11.05 -7.13
CA PRO A 246 -35.52 10.50 -7.16
C PRO A 246 -34.59 11.27 -6.19
N VAL A 247 -33.78 10.54 -5.45
CA VAL A 247 -32.74 11.12 -4.60
C VAL A 247 -31.47 11.28 -5.42
N VAL A 248 -30.97 12.48 -5.52
CA VAL A 248 -29.69 12.79 -6.19
C VAL A 248 -28.66 13.16 -5.14
N MET A 249 -27.51 12.52 -5.17
CA MET A 249 -26.38 12.81 -4.28
C MET A 249 -25.24 13.43 -5.08
N LEU A 250 -24.79 14.59 -4.67
CA LEU A 250 -23.55 15.19 -5.14
C LEU A 250 -22.41 14.70 -4.25
N ALA A 251 -21.49 13.91 -4.80
CA ALA A 251 -20.38 13.35 -4.05
C ALA A 251 -19.07 14.05 -4.40
N SER A 252 -18.25 14.34 -3.38
CA SER A 252 -16.90 14.93 -3.53
C SER A 252 -16.90 16.29 -4.25
N THR A 253 -17.92 17.09 -4.01
CA THR A 253 -18.03 18.45 -4.57
C THR A 253 -16.90 19.35 -4.07
N ARG A 254 -16.50 20.29 -4.91
CA ARG A 254 -15.58 21.39 -4.56
C ARG A 254 -16.36 22.65 -4.33
N GLU A 255 -15.75 23.58 -3.61
CA GLU A 255 -16.36 24.90 -3.31
C GLU A 255 -16.95 25.55 -4.57
N GLY A 256 -18.25 25.87 -4.50
CA GLY A 256 -19.02 26.48 -5.59
C GLY A 256 -19.73 25.51 -6.55
N GLU A 257 -19.40 24.23 -6.59
CA GLU A 257 -20.04 23.25 -7.49
C GLU A 257 -21.50 22.99 -7.10
N GLU A 258 -21.82 22.97 -5.81
CA GLU A 258 -23.20 22.81 -5.32
C GLU A 258 -24.10 23.95 -5.80
N ALA A 259 -23.61 25.20 -5.77
CA ALA A 259 -24.37 26.37 -6.22
C ALA A 259 -24.65 26.30 -7.72
N LEU A 260 -23.69 25.95 -8.53
CA LEU A 260 -23.85 25.77 -9.99
C LEU A 260 -24.88 24.68 -10.31
N TRP A 261 -24.84 23.58 -9.57
CA TRP A 261 -25.75 22.47 -9.77
C TRP A 261 -27.20 22.83 -9.40
N LEU A 262 -27.37 23.52 -8.25
CA LEU A 262 -28.70 24.03 -7.83
C LEU A 262 -29.26 25.01 -8.85
N GLN A 263 -28.47 25.95 -9.35
CA GLN A 263 -28.89 26.90 -10.40
C GLN A 263 -29.36 26.16 -11.67
N ALA A 264 -28.63 25.15 -12.09
CA ALA A 264 -29.00 24.35 -13.27
C ALA A 264 -30.31 23.58 -13.07
N LEU A 265 -30.58 23.08 -11.87
CA LEU A 265 -31.83 22.41 -11.52
C LEU A 265 -33.01 23.39 -11.54
N MET A 266 -32.87 24.56 -10.88
CA MET A 266 -33.90 25.55 -10.82
C MET A 266 -34.26 26.06 -12.21
N ALA A 267 -33.28 26.34 -13.08
CA ALA A 267 -33.50 26.74 -14.46
C ALA A 267 -34.24 25.69 -15.32
N LYS A 268 -34.24 24.41 -14.91
CA LYS A 268 -35.01 23.33 -15.56
C LYS A 268 -36.40 23.12 -14.95
N ALA A 269 -36.57 23.44 -13.68
CA ALA A 269 -37.88 23.34 -13.01
C ALA A 269 -38.89 24.39 -13.48
N ASP A 270 -38.40 25.52 -14.01
CA ASP A 270 -39.22 26.64 -14.55
C ASP A 270 -39.60 26.43 -16.03
N ARG A 271 -39.31 25.27 -16.62
CA ARG A 271 -39.71 24.89 -17.98
C ARG A 271 -40.69 23.73 -17.96
#